data_dd21e1e0c91751c266375883b44d9030
#
_entry.id   dd21e1e0c91751c266375883b44d9030
#
_cell.length_a   1.000
_cell.length_b   1.000
_cell.length_c   1.000
_cell.angle_alpha   90.00
_cell.angle_beta   90.00
_cell.angle_gamma   90.00
#
_symmetry.space_group_name_H-M   'P 1'
#
loop_
_entity.id
_entity.type
_entity.pdbx_description
1 polymer ?
#
loop_
_entity_poly.entity_id
_entity_poly.type
_entity_poly.pdbx_seq_one_letter_code
_entity_poly.pdbx_strand_id
1 'polypeptide(L)'
;MDHVEEREFTLRLQVRCAFPEDYVGDDDGYAWWEEFPAIANEIVAAARRVVVARGWAVRPANRGRPTDEEITLVVERVIAP
;
A
#
# COMPACT_ATOMS: atom_id res chain seq x y z
N MET A 1 -32.54 3.77 -8.49
CA MET A 1 -31.70 2.63 -8.08
C MET A 1 -30.30 2.85 -8.62
N ASP A 2 -29.33 2.77 -7.75
CA ASP A 2 -27.95 3.02 -8.14
C ASP A 2 -27.34 1.80 -8.78
N HIS A 3 -26.56 2.05 -9.81
CA HIS A 3 -25.76 1.01 -10.48
C HIS A 3 -24.31 1.17 -10.09
N VAL A 4 -23.72 0.13 -9.53
CA VAL A 4 -22.33 0.14 -9.09
C VAL A 4 -21.52 -0.86 -9.90
N GLU A 5 -20.42 -0.40 -10.44
CA GLU A 5 -19.47 -1.27 -11.10
C GLU A 5 -18.16 -1.25 -10.32
N GLU A 6 -17.59 -2.42 -10.12
CA GLU A 6 -16.36 -2.57 -9.38
C GLU A 6 -15.32 -3.32 -10.20
N ARG A 7 -14.09 -2.86 -10.10
CA ARG A 7 -12.93 -3.57 -10.61
C ARG A 7 -11.81 -3.48 -9.61
N GLU A 8 -10.99 -4.50 -9.60
CA GLU A 8 -9.86 -4.55 -8.69
C GLU A 8 -8.55 -4.36 -9.46
N PHE A 9 -7.70 -3.50 -8.94
CA PHE A 9 -6.34 -3.33 -9.43
C PHE A 9 -5.38 -3.63 -8.28
N THR A 10 -4.46 -4.56 -8.52
CA THR A 10 -3.50 -4.99 -7.50
C THR A 10 -2.11 -4.50 -7.85
N LEU A 11 -1.50 -3.77 -6.92
CA LEU A 11 -0.10 -3.39 -7.00
C LEU A 11 0.65 -4.20 -5.94
N ARG A 12 1.65 -4.97 -6.37
CA ARG A 12 2.44 -5.78 -5.47
C ARG A 12 3.87 -5.25 -5.43
N LEU A 13 4.36 -5.00 -4.24
CA LEU A 13 5.74 -4.59 -4.03
C LEU A 13 6.53 -5.77 -3.47
N GLN A 14 7.61 -6.12 -4.16
CA GLN A 14 8.56 -7.11 -3.65
C GLN A 14 9.78 -6.36 -3.16
N VAL A 15 10.00 -6.39 -1.86
CA VAL A 15 11.04 -5.62 -1.21
C VAL A 15 12.21 -6.56 -0.90
N ARG A 16 13.37 -6.21 -1.40
CA ARG A 16 14.56 -7.05 -1.26
C ARG A 16 15.72 -6.21 -0.75
N CYS A 17 16.56 -6.85 0.03
CA CYS A 17 17.81 -6.26 0.49
C CYS A 17 18.93 -7.22 0.15
N ALA A 18 19.95 -6.74 -0.54
CA ALA A 18 21.10 -7.55 -0.92
C ALA A 18 22.26 -7.29 0.05
N PHE A 19 22.91 -8.36 0.46
CA PHE A 19 24.03 -8.30 1.40
C PHE A 19 25.28 -8.90 0.79
N PRO A 20 26.48 -8.53 1.28
CA PRO A 20 27.71 -9.18 0.85
C PRO A 20 27.71 -10.66 1.18
N GLU A 21 28.52 -11.46 0.46
CA GLU A 21 28.58 -12.90 0.67
C GLU A 21 28.98 -13.31 2.08
N ASP A 22 29.77 -12.48 2.76
CA ASP A 22 30.22 -12.75 4.12
C ASP A 22 29.24 -12.29 5.20
N TYR A 23 28.04 -11.81 4.80
CA TYR A 23 27.04 -11.37 5.74
C TYR A 23 26.43 -12.56 6.47
N VAL A 24 26.33 -12.44 7.81
CA VAL A 24 25.64 -13.43 8.64
C VAL A 24 24.26 -12.89 8.98
N GLY A 25 23.23 -13.48 8.39
CA GLY A 25 21.89 -12.92 8.34
C GLY A 25 21.18 -12.69 9.67
N ASP A 26 21.65 -13.30 10.75
CA ASP A 26 20.96 -13.22 12.03
C ASP A 26 21.45 -12.07 12.91
N ASP A 27 22.49 -11.39 12.52
CA ASP A 27 23.14 -10.41 13.40
C ASP A 27 22.30 -9.16 13.65
N ASP A 28 21.50 -8.75 12.69
CA ASP A 28 20.73 -7.51 12.82
C ASP A 28 19.22 -7.70 12.97
N GLY A 29 18.74 -8.96 13.01
CA GLY A 29 17.33 -9.24 13.25
C GLY A 29 16.39 -8.57 12.27
N TYR A 30 16.74 -8.51 11.00
CA TYR A 30 15.94 -7.85 9.96
C TYR A 30 15.87 -6.33 10.11
N ALA A 31 16.91 -5.72 10.65
CA ALA A 31 16.95 -4.27 10.82
C ALA A 31 16.70 -3.52 9.51
N TRP A 32 17.08 -4.09 8.38
CA TRP A 32 16.84 -3.47 7.08
C TRP A 32 15.34 -3.30 6.77
N TRP A 33 14.49 -4.09 7.40
CA TRP A 33 13.05 -4.01 7.20
C TRP A 33 12.38 -2.92 8.05
N GLU A 34 13.05 -2.48 9.12
CA GLU A 34 12.47 -1.55 10.07
C GLU A 34 12.07 -0.21 9.47
N GLU A 35 12.72 0.18 8.39
CA GLU A 35 12.41 1.43 7.69
C GLU A 35 11.17 1.31 6.81
N PHE A 36 10.80 0.10 6.41
CA PHE A 36 9.76 -0.08 5.41
C PHE A 36 8.38 0.41 5.85
N PRO A 37 7.94 0.26 7.10
CA PRO A 37 6.63 0.79 7.49
C PRO A 37 6.48 2.29 7.23
N ALA A 38 7.54 3.08 7.42
CA ALA A 38 7.52 4.49 7.08
C ALA A 38 7.41 4.72 5.57
N ILE A 39 8.13 3.93 4.80
CA ILE A 39 8.06 3.99 3.34
C ILE A 39 6.65 3.63 2.87
N ALA A 40 6.06 2.59 3.43
CA ALA A 40 4.71 2.17 3.07
C ALA A 40 3.68 3.28 3.35
N ASN A 41 3.81 3.96 4.47
CA ASN A 41 2.93 5.08 4.81
C ASN A 41 3.08 6.21 3.79
N GLU A 42 4.29 6.50 3.34
CA GLU A 42 4.52 7.51 2.32
C GLU A 42 3.93 7.12 0.97
N ILE A 43 4.02 5.85 0.61
CA ILE A 43 3.42 5.34 -0.63
C ILE A 43 1.90 5.50 -0.58
N VAL A 44 1.28 5.15 0.54
CA VAL A 44 -0.17 5.30 0.71
C VAL A 44 -0.57 6.77 0.62
N ALA A 45 0.18 7.66 1.26
CA ALA A 45 -0.11 9.08 1.20
C ALA A 45 0.01 9.62 -0.23
N ALA A 46 1.01 9.16 -0.97
CA ALA A 46 1.18 9.55 -2.38
C ALA A 46 0.02 9.05 -3.24
N ALA A 47 -0.39 7.79 -3.02
CA ALA A 47 -1.52 7.23 -3.75
C ALA A 47 -2.80 8.02 -3.49
N ARG A 48 -3.04 8.39 -2.24
CA ARG A 48 -4.19 9.22 -1.89
C ARG A 48 -4.15 10.56 -2.61
N ARG A 49 -2.99 11.22 -2.64
CA ARG A 49 -2.87 12.51 -3.30
C ARG A 49 -3.19 12.42 -4.78
N VAL A 50 -2.69 11.38 -5.44
CA VAL A 50 -2.93 11.18 -6.86
C VAL A 50 -4.42 10.99 -7.14
N VAL A 51 -5.06 10.14 -6.35
CA VAL A 51 -6.47 9.79 -6.54
C VAL A 51 -7.38 11.00 -6.25
N VAL A 52 -7.13 11.69 -5.14
CA VAL A 52 -7.91 12.86 -4.75
C VAL A 52 -7.76 13.98 -5.77
N ALA A 53 -6.55 14.17 -6.30
CA ALA A 53 -6.31 15.19 -7.32
C ALA A 53 -7.13 14.93 -8.60
N ARG A 54 -7.54 13.69 -8.82
CA ARG A 54 -8.37 13.32 -9.97
C ARG A 54 -9.86 13.34 -9.64
N GLY A 55 -10.24 13.76 -8.44
CA GLY A 55 -11.64 13.88 -8.06
C GLY A 55 -12.25 12.61 -7.48
N TRP A 56 -11.42 11.64 -7.08
CA TRP A 56 -11.89 10.40 -6.48
C TRP A 56 -11.78 10.48 -4.96
N ALA A 57 -12.60 9.71 -4.26
CA ALA A 57 -12.49 9.53 -2.82
C ALA A 57 -11.70 8.26 -2.51
N VAL A 58 -11.02 8.24 -1.38
CA VAL A 58 -10.19 7.11 -0.95
C VAL A 58 -10.48 6.80 0.50
N ARG A 59 -10.64 5.52 0.81
CA ARG A 59 -10.74 5.07 2.20
C ARG A 59 -9.98 3.76 2.38
N PRO A 60 -9.44 3.51 3.58
CA PRO A 60 -8.80 2.23 3.85
C PRO A 60 -9.82 1.12 4.02
N ALA A 61 -9.45 -0.10 3.63
CA ALA A 61 -10.33 -1.26 3.74
C ALA A 61 -9.52 -2.53 4.02
N ASN A 62 -8.70 -2.50 5.06
CA ASN A 62 -7.81 -3.63 5.35
C ASN A 62 -8.52 -4.86 5.92
N ARG A 63 -9.74 -4.70 6.39
CA ARG A 63 -10.58 -5.80 6.89
C ARG A 63 -9.89 -6.66 7.96
N GLY A 64 -9.19 -6.01 8.89
CA GLY A 64 -8.51 -6.70 9.97
C GLY A 64 -7.13 -7.25 9.64
N ARG A 65 -6.67 -7.10 8.41
CA ARG A 65 -5.31 -7.52 8.06
C ARG A 65 -4.28 -6.51 8.55
N PRO A 66 -3.11 -6.97 9.02
CA PRO A 66 -2.06 -6.05 9.46
C PRO A 66 -1.56 -5.17 8.31
N THR A 67 -1.32 -3.91 8.60
CA THR A 67 -0.84 -2.96 7.58
C THR A 67 0.62 -3.20 7.19
N ASP A 68 1.34 -4.02 7.95
CA ASP A 68 2.73 -4.37 7.59
C ASP A 68 2.80 -5.49 6.54
N GLU A 69 1.69 -6.14 6.25
CA GLU A 69 1.63 -7.18 5.22
C GLU A 69 0.84 -6.75 3.99
N GLU A 70 -0.22 -6.00 4.20
CA GLU A 70 -1.11 -5.63 3.11
C GLU A 70 -1.82 -4.33 3.43
N ILE A 71 -1.94 -3.48 2.44
CA ILE A 71 -2.73 -2.25 2.56
C ILE A 71 -3.72 -2.25 1.40
N THR A 72 -5.00 -2.17 1.75
CA THR A 72 -6.08 -2.09 0.76
C THR A 72 -6.73 -0.73 0.83
N LEU A 73 -6.89 -0.10 -0.31
CA LEU A 73 -7.58 1.18 -0.42
C LEU A 73 -8.78 0.99 -1.35
N VAL A 74 -9.91 1.52 -0.92
CA VAL A 74 -11.08 1.61 -1.79
C VAL A 74 -11.10 3.00 -2.40
N VAL A 75 -11.10 3.04 -3.72
CA VAL A 75 -11.11 4.27 -4.50
C VAL A 75 -12.47 4.37 -5.16
N GLU A 76 -13.16 5.47 -4.92
CA GLU A 76 -14.55 5.58 -5.29
C GLU A 76 -14.84 6.91 -5.97
N ARG A 77 -15.63 6.84 -7.01
CA ARG A 77 -16.10 8.03 -7.70
C ARG A 77 -17.59 7.88 -7.97
N VAL A 78 -18.31 8.94 -7.65
CA VAL A 78 -19.74 9.01 -7.96
C VAL A 78 -19.90 9.91 -9.18
N ILE A 79 -20.49 9.35 -10.22
CA ILE A 79 -20.76 10.11 -11.44
C ILE A 79 -22.21 10.55 -11.40
N ALA A 80 -22.41 11.86 -11.35
CA ALA A 80 -23.74 12.44 -11.35
C ALA A 80 -24.35 12.41 -12.76
N PRO A 81 -25.68 12.21 -12.85
CA PRO A 81 -26.34 12.25 -14.15
C PRO A 81 -26.34 13.63 -14.79
#